data_f52bcca6a38129efdd74d3ea84f3f87e
#
_entry.id   f52bcca6a38129efdd74d3ea84f3f87e
#
_cell.length_a   1.000
_cell.length_b   1.000
_cell.length_c   1.000
_cell.angle_alpha   90.00
_cell.angle_beta   90.00
_cell.angle_gamma   90.00
#
_symmetry.space_group_name_H-M   'P 1'
#
loop_
_entity.id
_entity.type
_entity.pdbx_description
1 polymer ?
#
loop_
_entity_poly.entity_id
_entity_poly.type
_entity_poly.pdbx_seq_one_letter_code
_entity_poly.pdbx_strand_id
1 'polypeptide(L)'
;MSIRPEDFDMPTSSFNPNPMKLGLFTDGLPNMSFDDVLDEAVKMGIQVLEIATGGYSCAPHLDMAKLLESEEERKIFMDKIESRGLELYALNCSANAVGPGERWASHAPDVMNTFRLAEMLGVKHIVGQSGLPSGGPKETTLNWVTHTYPPEMMDILKYQWEVTIKFWKEAADLAKSCGVETIALENHPMNMVFNYQTLHHLRDEVGDIIGLNLDPSHLFFMGGDPMILCKKLAEEGCIYHVHGKDTMINTEIKGMNCFELGAYNGPAKDRVWNYVAVGYGHDALWWKNFFQILVMNDYHGPVSIEVEDPMMPDNLVAIQKSARFLQETMLS
;
A
#
# COMPACT_ATOMS: atom_id res chain seq x y z
N MET A 1 -26.50 37.96 -15.54
CA MET A 1 -25.59 38.35 -14.44
C MET A 1 -24.29 38.76 -15.09
N SER A 2 -23.82 40.01 -14.88
CA SER A 2 -22.49 40.41 -15.35
C SER A 2 -21.47 39.99 -14.31
N ILE A 3 -20.52 39.18 -14.70
CA ILE A 3 -19.37 38.77 -13.89
C ILE A 3 -18.48 40.01 -13.73
N ARG A 4 -18.17 40.40 -12.48
CA ARG A 4 -17.32 41.56 -12.18
C ARG A 4 -15.90 41.11 -11.84
N PRO A 5 -14.86 41.94 -12.05
CA PRO A 5 -13.49 41.58 -11.70
C PRO A 5 -13.29 41.19 -10.21
N GLU A 6 -14.06 41.80 -9.29
CA GLU A 6 -14.08 41.45 -7.87
C GLU A 6 -14.63 40.06 -7.56
N ASP A 7 -15.37 39.44 -8.49
CA ASP A 7 -15.86 38.05 -8.35
C ASP A 7 -14.73 37.01 -8.59
N PHE A 8 -13.52 37.50 -8.95
CA PHE A 8 -12.29 36.73 -9.15
C PHE A 8 -11.24 37.03 -8.09
N ASP A 9 -11.65 37.34 -6.86
CA ASP A 9 -10.72 37.29 -5.73
C ASP A 9 -10.22 35.86 -5.59
N MET A 10 -9.17 35.56 -6.36
CA MET A 10 -8.44 34.29 -6.25
C MET A 10 -7.86 34.30 -4.84
N PRO A 11 -8.28 33.36 -3.97
CA PRO A 11 -7.54 33.16 -2.75
C PRO A 11 -6.10 32.93 -3.18
N THR A 12 -5.16 33.67 -2.64
CA THR A 12 -3.74 33.34 -2.75
C THR A 12 -3.58 32.02 -2.01
N SER A 13 -3.88 30.93 -2.69
CA SER A 13 -3.54 29.63 -2.16
C SER A 13 -2.03 29.65 -2.01
N SER A 14 -1.56 29.50 -0.79
CA SER A 14 -0.17 29.18 -0.54
C SER A 14 0.07 27.80 -1.16
N PHE A 15 0.36 27.78 -2.46
CA PHE A 15 0.77 26.56 -3.14
C PHE A 15 2.01 26.04 -2.41
N ASN A 16 1.88 24.92 -1.73
CA ASN A 16 3.03 24.26 -1.13
C ASN A 16 3.76 23.54 -2.28
N PRO A 17 4.95 24.00 -2.69
CA PRO A 17 5.60 23.52 -3.89
C PRO A 17 6.15 22.08 -3.76
N ASN A 18 6.09 21.43 -2.60
CA ASN A 18 6.63 20.09 -2.43
C ASN A 18 5.76 19.21 -1.53
N PRO A 19 4.61 18.75 -2.03
CA PRO A 19 3.67 18.02 -1.18
C PRO A 19 4.02 16.55 -0.98
N MET A 20 4.63 15.88 -1.96
CA MET A 20 4.85 14.43 -1.92
C MET A 20 6.33 14.08 -1.92
N LYS A 21 6.71 13.04 -1.17
CA LYS A 21 8.06 12.49 -1.15
C LYS A 21 8.15 11.24 -2.01
N LEU A 22 9.25 11.06 -2.74
CA LEU A 22 9.54 9.80 -3.41
C LEU A 22 10.04 8.79 -2.37
N GLY A 23 9.32 7.68 -2.26
CA GLY A 23 9.60 6.60 -1.33
C GLY A 23 10.03 5.30 -2.02
N LEU A 24 10.55 4.38 -1.23
CA LEU A 24 10.89 3.02 -1.64
C LEU A 24 10.38 2.03 -0.61
N PHE A 25 9.55 1.07 -1.04
CA PHE A 25 9.29 -0.14 -0.30
C PHE A 25 10.45 -1.12 -0.52
N THR A 26 11.25 -1.33 0.52
CA THR A 26 12.53 -2.02 0.39
C THR A 26 12.40 -3.50 0.10
N ASP A 27 11.25 -4.10 0.37
CA ASP A 27 10.95 -5.53 0.15
C ASP A 27 11.08 -5.96 -1.33
N GLY A 28 11.02 -5.00 -2.26
CA GLY A 28 11.33 -5.23 -3.67
C GLY A 28 12.78 -5.65 -3.96
N LEU A 29 13.70 -5.53 -2.99
CA LEU A 29 15.13 -5.86 -3.12
C LEU A 29 15.59 -6.90 -2.09
N PRO A 30 14.93 -8.05 -1.93
CA PRO A 30 15.12 -8.96 -0.79
C PRO A 30 16.50 -9.65 -0.77
N ASN A 31 17.21 -9.64 -1.90
CA ASN A 31 18.51 -10.29 -2.04
C ASN A 31 19.70 -9.32 -1.85
N MET A 32 19.44 -8.05 -1.62
CA MET A 32 20.48 -7.05 -1.34
C MET A 32 20.66 -6.88 0.17
N SER A 33 21.86 -6.53 0.61
CA SER A 33 22.06 -6.13 2.00
C SER A 33 21.33 -4.82 2.30
N PHE A 34 20.97 -4.58 3.56
CA PHE A 34 20.28 -3.34 3.93
C PHE A 34 21.12 -2.10 3.59
N ASP A 35 22.43 -2.13 3.83
CA ASP A 35 23.32 -1.03 3.49
C ASP A 35 23.35 -0.77 1.97
N ASP A 36 23.40 -1.81 1.13
CA ASP A 36 23.36 -1.65 -0.33
C ASP A 36 22.03 -1.07 -0.81
N VAL A 37 20.90 -1.49 -0.21
CA VAL A 37 19.58 -0.92 -0.52
C VAL A 37 19.53 0.56 -0.19
N LEU A 38 20.05 0.96 0.97
CA LEU A 38 20.10 2.38 1.37
C LEU A 38 20.98 3.20 0.41
N ASP A 39 22.12 2.67 0.02
CA ASP A 39 23.04 3.34 -0.92
C ASP A 39 22.40 3.49 -2.32
N GLU A 40 21.69 2.48 -2.80
CA GLU A 40 20.94 2.56 -4.07
C GLU A 40 19.74 3.54 -3.94
N ALA A 41 19.03 3.56 -2.82
CA ALA A 41 17.97 4.53 -2.57
C ALA A 41 18.46 5.98 -2.70
N VAL A 42 19.60 6.29 -2.10
CA VAL A 42 20.23 7.62 -2.22
C VAL A 42 20.57 7.95 -3.69
N LYS A 43 21.17 7.01 -4.44
CA LYS A 43 21.50 7.21 -5.86
C LYS A 43 20.27 7.46 -6.73
N MET A 44 19.13 6.85 -6.36
CA MET A 44 17.85 7.04 -7.03
C MET A 44 17.10 8.29 -6.59
N GLY A 45 17.63 9.08 -5.64
CA GLY A 45 16.95 10.27 -5.12
C GLY A 45 15.72 9.95 -4.29
N ILE A 46 15.65 8.77 -3.71
CA ILE A 46 14.63 8.38 -2.71
C ILE A 46 14.82 9.26 -1.47
N GLN A 47 13.72 9.67 -0.86
CA GLN A 47 13.71 10.53 0.32
C GLN A 47 13.24 9.77 1.57
N VAL A 48 12.31 8.83 1.39
CA VAL A 48 11.71 8.10 2.50
C VAL A 48 11.67 6.60 2.21
N LEU A 49 11.69 5.82 3.29
CA LEU A 49 11.64 4.37 3.24
C LEU A 49 10.35 3.83 3.86
N GLU A 50 9.86 2.79 3.24
CA GLU A 50 8.88 1.87 3.76
C GLU A 50 9.57 0.51 3.93
N ILE A 51 9.54 -0.05 5.15
CA ILE A 51 10.30 -1.27 5.47
C ILE A 51 9.37 -2.36 5.98
N ALA A 52 9.48 -3.55 5.38
CA ALA A 52 8.70 -4.73 5.77
C ALA A 52 9.11 -5.23 7.16
N THR A 53 8.12 -5.66 7.95
CA THR A 53 8.28 -6.13 9.33
C THR A 53 7.90 -7.59 9.54
N GLY A 54 7.20 -8.21 8.57
CA GLY A 54 6.73 -9.59 8.66
C GLY A 54 5.50 -9.85 7.81
N GLY A 55 4.66 -10.78 8.22
CA GLY A 55 3.48 -11.19 7.47
C GLY A 55 3.83 -12.05 6.26
N TYR A 56 3.52 -11.58 5.06
CA TYR A 56 3.91 -12.27 3.82
C TYR A 56 5.39 -12.09 3.48
N SER A 57 6.01 -11.01 3.97
CA SER A 57 7.42 -10.73 3.79
C SER A 57 8.28 -11.50 4.79
N CYS A 58 9.47 -11.91 4.36
CA CYS A 58 10.49 -12.40 5.28
C CYS A 58 11.25 -11.28 6.01
N ALA A 59 10.84 -10.00 5.83
CA ALA A 59 11.47 -8.81 6.40
C ALA A 59 13.00 -8.79 6.18
N PRO A 60 13.48 -8.79 4.93
CA PRO A 60 14.90 -9.02 4.62
C PRO A 60 15.83 -7.93 5.16
N HIS A 61 15.29 -6.75 5.49
CA HIS A 61 16.06 -5.59 5.91
C HIS A 61 15.82 -5.18 7.37
N LEU A 62 15.04 -5.99 8.12
CA LEU A 62 14.67 -5.69 9.49
C LEU A 62 14.57 -6.99 10.31
N ASP A 63 15.27 -7.05 11.44
CA ASP A 63 15.14 -8.13 12.42
C ASP A 63 14.21 -7.69 13.56
N MET A 64 12.93 -8.05 13.44
CA MET A 64 11.89 -7.66 14.40
C MET A 64 12.25 -8.03 15.84
N ALA A 65 12.71 -9.26 16.09
CA ALA A 65 13.01 -9.73 17.44
C ALA A 65 14.15 -8.93 18.07
N LYS A 66 15.20 -8.72 17.30
CA LYS A 66 16.38 -7.96 17.73
C LYS A 66 16.06 -6.50 18.03
N LEU A 67 15.25 -5.87 17.17
CA LEU A 67 14.87 -4.47 17.37
C LEU A 67 13.87 -4.29 18.52
N LEU A 68 12.99 -5.23 18.80
CA LEU A 68 12.11 -5.17 19.97
C LEU A 68 12.88 -5.28 21.28
N GLU A 69 13.94 -6.09 21.31
CA GLU A 69 14.70 -6.37 22.53
C GLU A 69 15.79 -5.34 22.87
N SER A 70 16.44 -4.74 21.84
CA SER A 70 17.67 -3.95 22.03
C SER A 70 17.53 -2.50 21.57
N GLU A 71 17.67 -1.55 22.49
CA GLU A 71 17.75 -0.12 22.17
C GLU A 71 19.00 0.22 21.34
N GLU A 72 20.13 -0.44 21.60
CA GLU A 72 21.37 -0.25 20.86
C GLU A 72 21.18 -0.64 19.39
N GLU A 73 20.52 -1.76 19.12
CA GLU A 73 20.25 -2.21 17.76
C GLU A 73 19.27 -1.29 17.03
N ARG A 74 18.26 -0.76 17.73
CA ARG A 74 17.39 0.28 17.16
C ARG A 74 18.17 1.53 16.76
N LYS A 75 19.10 1.95 17.64
CA LYS A 75 19.96 3.10 17.35
C LYS A 75 20.83 2.83 16.11
N ILE A 76 21.49 1.67 16.05
CA ILE A 76 22.33 1.28 14.89
C ILE A 76 21.48 1.26 13.62
N PHE A 77 20.28 0.71 13.68
CA PHE A 77 19.36 0.63 12.55
C PHE A 77 18.96 2.03 12.05
N MET A 78 18.55 2.92 12.94
CA MET A 78 18.17 4.29 12.59
C MET A 78 19.37 5.13 12.12
N ASP A 79 20.54 5.01 12.77
CA ASP A 79 21.78 5.69 12.37
C ASP A 79 22.17 5.35 10.91
N LYS A 80 21.95 4.11 10.47
CA LYS A 80 22.20 3.71 9.07
C LYS A 80 21.32 4.47 8.08
N ILE A 81 20.06 4.67 8.39
CA ILE A 81 19.09 5.38 7.56
C ILE A 81 19.38 6.88 7.56
N GLU A 82 19.47 7.47 8.75
CA GLU A 82 19.59 8.91 8.95
C GLU A 82 20.95 9.45 8.47
N SER A 83 22.03 8.69 8.64
CA SER A 83 23.35 9.09 8.14
C SER A 83 23.44 9.25 6.63
N ARG A 84 22.49 8.65 5.90
CA ARG A 84 22.33 8.78 4.45
C ARG A 84 21.33 9.86 4.03
N GLY A 85 20.76 10.57 5.00
CA GLY A 85 19.74 11.59 4.74
C GLY A 85 18.37 11.02 4.35
N LEU A 86 18.14 9.73 4.62
CA LEU A 86 16.86 9.06 4.41
C LEU A 86 15.99 9.14 5.67
N GLU A 87 14.69 9.05 5.50
CA GLU A 87 13.71 9.01 6.59
C GLU A 87 13.00 7.65 6.59
N LEU A 88 12.88 7.00 7.75
CA LEU A 88 11.98 5.87 7.92
C LEU A 88 10.56 6.41 8.11
N TYR A 89 9.76 6.39 7.04
CA TYR A 89 8.42 6.96 7.06
C TYR A 89 7.37 5.96 7.55
N ALA A 90 7.43 4.73 7.06
CA ALA A 90 6.43 3.71 7.39
C ALA A 90 7.05 2.33 7.65
N LEU A 91 6.42 1.59 8.54
CA LEU A 91 6.60 0.15 8.67
C LEU A 91 5.46 -0.57 7.95
N ASN A 92 5.81 -1.58 7.16
CA ASN A 92 4.83 -2.37 6.41
C ASN A 92 4.70 -3.78 7.02
N CYS A 93 3.49 -4.15 7.42
CA CYS A 93 3.14 -5.52 7.73
C CYS A 93 1.99 -5.98 6.85
N SER A 94 2.29 -6.29 5.59
CA SER A 94 1.35 -6.92 4.67
C SER A 94 1.08 -8.34 5.14
N ALA A 95 -0.06 -8.55 5.80
CA ALA A 95 -0.35 -9.76 6.55
C ALA A 95 -1.83 -10.17 6.46
N ASN A 96 -2.09 -11.47 6.55
CA ASN A 96 -3.44 -11.97 6.77
C ASN A 96 -3.67 -12.28 8.25
N ALA A 97 -3.82 -11.24 9.06
CA ALA A 97 -3.97 -11.36 10.51
C ALA A 97 -5.29 -12.04 10.95
N VAL A 98 -6.25 -12.18 10.05
CA VAL A 98 -7.55 -12.84 10.27
C VAL A 98 -7.66 -14.17 9.55
N GLY A 99 -6.58 -14.64 8.96
CA GLY A 99 -6.52 -15.90 8.23
C GLY A 99 -6.75 -17.12 9.11
N PRO A 100 -7.37 -18.18 8.58
CA PRO A 100 -7.72 -19.36 9.36
C PRO A 100 -6.55 -20.34 9.51
N GLY A 101 -6.42 -20.92 10.72
CA GLY A 101 -5.51 -22.03 10.99
C GLY A 101 -4.03 -21.66 11.10
N GLU A 102 -3.19 -22.69 11.24
CA GLU A 102 -1.75 -22.55 11.59
C GLU A 102 -0.93 -21.77 10.54
N ARG A 103 -1.31 -21.84 9.28
CA ARG A 103 -0.59 -21.13 8.20
C ARG A 103 -0.47 -19.63 8.45
N TRP A 104 -1.46 -19.04 9.11
CA TRP A 104 -1.55 -17.59 9.34
C TRP A 104 -1.29 -17.21 10.81
N ALA A 105 -0.89 -18.18 11.64
CA ALA A 105 -0.81 -17.99 13.09
C ALA A 105 0.19 -16.89 13.52
N SER A 106 1.24 -16.65 12.74
CA SER A 106 2.23 -15.58 13.02
C SER A 106 1.74 -14.18 12.62
N HIS A 107 0.81 -14.07 11.67
CA HIS A 107 0.47 -12.80 11.04
C HIS A 107 -0.18 -11.79 12.00
N ALA A 108 -1.07 -12.22 12.89
CA ALA A 108 -1.64 -11.34 13.89
C ALA A 108 -0.60 -10.85 14.92
N PRO A 109 0.27 -11.71 15.50
CA PRO A 109 1.43 -11.28 16.28
C PRO A 109 2.36 -10.32 15.54
N ASP A 110 2.64 -10.54 14.26
CA ASP A 110 3.51 -9.67 13.46
C ASP A 110 2.92 -8.26 13.35
N VAL A 111 1.62 -8.14 13.05
CA VAL A 111 0.92 -6.84 13.03
C VAL A 111 1.02 -6.14 14.38
N MET A 112 0.74 -6.83 15.48
CA MET A 112 0.78 -6.25 16.82
C MET A 112 2.21 -5.85 17.23
N ASN A 113 3.23 -6.62 16.84
CA ASN A 113 4.63 -6.29 17.10
C ASN A 113 5.11 -5.13 16.24
N THR A 114 4.57 -4.97 15.03
CA THR A 114 4.86 -3.80 14.19
C THR A 114 4.45 -2.50 14.88
N PHE A 115 3.30 -2.45 15.54
CA PHE A 115 2.88 -1.26 16.31
C PHE A 115 3.81 -0.96 17.48
N ARG A 116 4.25 -2.00 18.24
CA ARG A 116 5.21 -1.83 19.33
C ARG A 116 6.58 -1.36 18.82
N LEU A 117 7.02 -1.90 17.70
CA LEU A 117 8.26 -1.45 17.07
C LEU A 117 8.15 -0.02 16.56
N ALA A 118 7.00 0.36 15.99
CA ALA A 118 6.74 1.73 15.55
C ALA A 118 6.87 2.74 16.69
N GLU A 119 6.32 2.45 17.88
CA GLU A 119 6.51 3.26 19.07
C GLU A 119 7.99 3.43 19.42
N MET A 120 8.75 2.32 19.42
CA MET A 120 10.17 2.32 19.80
C MET A 120 11.08 3.05 18.79
N LEU A 121 10.70 3.08 17.53
CA LEU A 121 11.42 3.77 16.43
C LEU A 121 10.90 5.20 16.16
N GLY A 122 9.79 5.60 16.80
CA GLY A 122 9.14 6.89 16.56
C GLY A 122 8.40 6.96 15.21
N VAL A 123 8.10 5.82 14.58
CA VAL A 123 7.36 5.73 13.32
C VAL A 123 5.85 5.86 13.61
N LYS A 124 5.17 6.69 12.84
CA LYS A 124 3.75 7.00 13.06
C LYS A 124 2.81 6.39 12.03
N HIS A 125 3.34 5.89 10.93
CA HIS A 125 2.60 5.42 9.77
C HIS A 125 2.83 3.93 9.55
N ILE A 126 1.74 3.18 9.49
CA ILE A 126 1.77 1.74 9.22
C ILE A 126 1.08 1.47 7.90
N VAL A 127 1.72 0.66 7.07
CA VAL A 127 1.14 0.10 5.85
C VAL A 127 0.87 -1.39 6.08
N GLY A 128 -0.20 -1.91 5.52
CA GLY A 128 -0.51 -3.33 5.64
C GLY A 128 -1.74 -3.75 4.84
N GLN A 129 -2.22 -4.93 5.12
CA GLN A 129 -3.40 -5.51 4.46
C GLN A 129 -4.47 -5.87 5.49
N SER A 130 -5.74 -5.76 5.09
CA SER A 130 -6.87 -6.04 5.98
C SER A 130 -7.03 -7.52 6.35
N GLY A 131 -6.42 -8.39 5.55
CA GLY A 131 -6.56 -9.84 5.66
C GLY A 131 -7.89 -10.36 5.06
N LEU A 132 -8.01 -11.69 5.01
CA LEU A 132 -9.16 -12.41 4.51
C LEU A 132 -9.43 -13.63 5.38
N PRO A 133 -10.59 -13.73 6.04
CA PRO A 133 -11.00 -14.93 6.76
C PRO A 133 -11.41 -16.08 5.84
N SER A 134 -11.68 -17.25 6.42
CA SER A 134 -12.40 -18.33 5.76
C SER A 134 -13.88 -18.01 5.53
N GLY A 135 -14.61 -18.90 4.88
CA GLY A 135 -16.06 -18.78 4.67
C GLY A 135 -16.89 -19.07 5.93
N GLY A 136 -16.29 -19.62 6.98
CA GLY A 136 -16.99 -19.95 8.23
C GLY A 136 -16.06 -20.42 9.34
N PRO A 137 -16.52 -20.53 10.60
CA PRO A 137 -15.68 -20.73 11.78
C PRO A 137 -14.96 -22.08 11.85
N LYS A 138 -15.35 -23.04 11.02
CA LYS A 138 -14.73 -24.38 10.95
C LYS A 138 -13.92 -24.60 9.68
N GLU A 139 -13.86 -23.59 8.82
CA GLU A 139 -13.14 -23.69 7.56
C GLU A 139 -11.71 -23.17 7.71
N THR A 140 -10.81 -23.76 6.94
CA THR A 140 -9.38 -23.40 6.95
C THR A 140 -8.90 -22.82 5.61
N THR A 141 -9.79 -22.72 4.63
CA THR A 141 -9.50 -22.18 3.31
C THR A 141 -10.01 -20.74 3.21
N LEU A 142 -9.21 -19.86 2.63
CA LEU A 142 -9.62 -18.50 2.35
C LEU A 142 -10.79 -18.49 1.36
N ASN A 143 -11.75 -17.62 1.59
CA ASN A 143 -12.89 -17.46 0.70
C ASN A 143 -13.11 -15.96 0.41
N TRP A 144 -12.76 -15.52 -0.79
CA TRP A 144 -12.94 -14.13 -1.19
C TRP A 144 -14.27 -13.94 -1.93
N VAL A 145 -15.24 -13.35 -1.23
CA VAL A 145 -16.58 -13.11 -1.78
C VAL A 145 -16.61 -11.77 -2.50
N THR A 146 -16.66 -11.81 -3.81
CA THR A 146 -16.78 -10.63 -4.68
C THR A 146 -18.16 -10.49 -5.31
N HIS A 147 -19.02 -11.50 -5.14
CA HIS A 147 -20.36 -11.55 -5.68
C HIS A 147 -21.35 -12.09 -4.64
N THR A 148 -22.47 -11.41 -4.47
CA THR A 148 -23.45 -11.71 -3.41
C THR A 148 -24.54 -12.71 -3.82
N TYR A 149 -24.40 -13.33 -4.96
CA TYR A 149 -25.28 -14.41 -5.43
C TYR A 149 -24.47 -15.70 -5.58
N PRO A 150 -24.97 -16.84 -5.11
CA PRO A 150 -26.28 -17.04 -4.46
C PRO A 150 -26.33 -16.42 -3.04
N PRO A 151 -27.54 -16.33 -2.43
CA PRO A 151 -27.73 -15.59 -1.16
C PRO A 151 -26.84 -16.04 0.01
N GLU A 152 -26.40 -17.29 0.02
CA GLU A 152 -25.50 -17.87 1.03
C GLU A 152 -24.16 -17.12 1.10
N MET A 153 -23.76 -16.43 0.02
CA MET A 153 -22.54 -15.60 0.01
C MET A 153 -22.64 -14.45 1.01
N MET A 154 -23.86 -13.98 1.30
CA MET A 154 -24.09 -12.93 2.32
C MET A 154 -23.82 -13.43 3.74
N ASP A 155 -24.11 -14.70 4.04
CA ASP A 155 -23.80 -15.29 5.35
C ASP A 155 -22.28 -15.40 5.56
N ILE A 156 -21.56 -15.77 4.50
CA ILE A 156 -20.09 -15.79 4.51
C ILE A 156 -19.54 -14.40 4.75
N LEU A 157 -19.98 -13.38 4.00
CA LEU A 157 -19.53 -12.01 4.16
C LEU A 157 -19.80 -11.47 5.56
N LYS A 158 -20.96 -11.77 6.14
CA LYS A 158 -21.30 -11.36 7.51
C LYS A 158 -20.30 -11.93 8.51
N TYR A 159 -20.04 -13.23 8.45
CA TYR A 159 -19.02 -13.88 9.31
C TYR A 159 -17.65 -13.26 9.13
N GLN A 160 -17.22 -13.03 7.88
CA GLN A 160 -15.92 -12.47 7.58
C GLN A 160 -15.75 -11.05 8.14
N TRP A 161 -16.79 -10.21 8.02
CA TRP A 161 -16.79 -8.88 8.60
C TRP A 161 -16.78 -8.90 10.13
N GLU A 162 -17.52 -9.79 10.77
CA GLU A 162 -17.49 -9.97 12.24
C GLU A 162 -16.07 -10.29 12.73
N VAL A 163 -15.36 -11.20 12.06
CA VAL A 163 -13.97 -11.56 12.40
C VAL A 163 -13.01 -10.39 12.15
N THR A 164 -13.12 -9.75 10.99
CA THR A 164 -12.22 -8.67 10.58
C THR A 164 -12.38 -7.44 11.47
N ILE A 165 -13.61 -7.00 11.72
CA ILE A 165 -13.90 -5.84 12.56
C ILE A 165 -13.42 -6.07 13.99
N LYS A 166 -13.64 -7.27 14.53
CA LYS A 166 -13.15 -7.60 15.88
C LYS A 166 -11.64 -7.44 15.98
N PHE A 167 -10.88 -8.03 15.04
CA PHE A 167 -9.42 -7.93 15.03
C PHE A 167 -8.97 -6.47 14.90
N TRP A 168 -9.52 -5.73 13.93
CA TRP A 168 -9.05 -4.36 13.67
C TRP A 168 -9.45 -3.37 14.77
N LYS A 169 -10.51 -3.60 15.54
CA LYS A 169 -10.80 -2.81 16.76
C LYS A 169 -9.68 -2.99 17.79
N GLU A 170 -9.31 -4.23 18.10
CA GLU A 170 -8.23 -4.54 19.04
C GLU A 170 -6.87 -4.01 18.54
N ALA A 171 -6.59 -4.18 17.26
CA ALA A 171 -5.37 -3.71 16.61
C ALA A 171 -5.26 -2.17 16.62
N ALA A 172 -6.36 -1.46 16.31
CA ALA A 172 -6.41 -0.01 16.32
C ALA A 172 -6.21 0.58 17.73
N ASP A 173 -6.78 -0.06 18.75
CA ASP A 173 -6.58 0.38 20.15
C ASP A 173 -5.11 0.25 20.58
N LEU A 174 -4.46 -0.86 20.23
CA LEU A 174 -3.02 -1.03 20.48
C LEU A 174 -2.20 -0.01 19.67
N ALA A 175 -2.48 0.16 18.38
CA ALA A 175 -1.77 1.10 17.51
C ALA A 175 -1.82 2.53 18.07
N LYS A 176 -3.01 3.01 18.49
CA LYS A 176 -3.18 4.31 19.15
C LYS A 176 -2.36 4.42 20.44
N SER A 177 -2.33 3.36 21.26
CA SER A 177 -1.55 3.35 22.50
C SER A 177 -0.04 3.40 22.24
N CYS A 178 0.41 2.91 21.07
CA CYS A 178 1.80 2.98 20.60
C CYS A 178 2.13 4.29 19.83
N GLY A 179 1.22 5.25 19.78
CA GLY A 179 1.46 6.52 19.11
C GLY A 179 1.38 6.47 17.58
N VAL A 180 0.84 5.38 17.01
CA VAL A 180 0.56 5.28 15.58
C VAL A 180 -0.57 6.24 15.22
N GLU A 181 -0.35 7.06 14.19
CA GLU A 181 -1.31 8.06 13.72
C GLU A 181 -2.19 7.50 12.58
N THR A 182 -1.61 6.66 11.72
CA THR A 182 -2.33 6.11 10.55
C THR A 182 -2.01 4.64 10.31
N ILE A 183 -3.04 3.89 9.93
CA ILE A 183 -2.94 2.53 9.39
C ILE A 183 -3.49 2.57 7.97
N ALA A 184 -2.62 2.51 6.98
CA ALA A 184 -2.93 2.54 5.57
C ALA A 184 -3.10 1.10 5.04
N LEU A 185 -4.35 0.66 4.88
CA LEU A 185 -4.64 -0.66 4.34
C LEU A 185 -4.67 -0.64 2.82
N GLU A 186 -3.94 -1.55 2.21
CA GLU A 186 -3.85 -1.64 0.75
C GLU A 186 -5.14 -2.18 0.13
N ASN A 187 -5.57 -1.60 -0.99
CA ASN A 187 -6.69 -2.07 -1.81
C ASN A 187 -6.31 -3.32 -2.63
N HIS A 188 -5.89 -4.36 -1.95
CA HIS A 188 -5.34 -5.57 -2.57
C HIS A 188 -6.44 -6.64 -2.79
N PRO A 189 -6.44 -7.38 -3.92
CA PRO A 189 -7.31 -8.54 -4.09
C PRO A 189 -7.07 -9.58 -2.99
N MET A 190 -8.02 -10.46 -2.77
CA MET A 190 -7.97 -11.46 -1.68
C MET A 190 -7.86 -10.85 -0.27
N ASN A 191 -8.40 -9.64 -0.09
CA ASN A 191 -8.52 -8.94 1.18
C ASN A 191 -9.95 -8.45 1.42
N MET A 192 -10.29 -8.14 2.68
CA MET A 192 -11.60 -7.57 3.02
C MET A 192 -11.71 -6.12 2.56
N VAL A 193 -10.62 -5.34 2.63
CA VAL A 193 -10.54 -3.99 2.06
C VAL A 193 -9.87 -4.06 0.69
N PHE A 194 -10.64 -3.79 -0.37
CA PHE A 194 -10.15 -3.80 -1.75
C PHE A 194 -10.78 -2.74 -2.65
N ASN A 195 -11.78 -2.00 -2.15
CA ASN A 195 -12.48 -0.94 -2.87
C ASN A 195 -13.05 0.12 -1.93
N TYR A 196 -13.73 1.13 -2.49
CA TYR A 196 -14.32 2.24 -1.75
C TYR A 196 -15.28 1.77 -0.63
N GLN A 197 -16.23 0.90 -0.95
CA GLN A 197 -17.24 0.46 0.00
C GLN A 197 -16.64 -0.34 1.16
N THR A 198 -15.70 -1.22 0.86
CA THR A 198 -15.09 -2.08 1.89
C THR A 198 -14.14 -1.31 2.80
N LEU A 199 -13.47 -0.27 2.31
CA LEU A 199 -12.71 0.65 3.15
C LEU A 199 -13.64 1.37 4.14
N HIS A 200 -14.71 1.99 3.65
CA HIS A 200 -15.63 2.72 4.50
C HIS A 200 -16.31 1.81 5.51
N HIS A 201 -16.71 0.60 5.12
CA HIS A 201 -17.32 -0.35 6.05
C HIS A 201 -16.39 -0.67 7.24
N LEU A 202 -15.09 -0.89 6.98
CA LEU A 202 -14.14 -1.12 8.08
C LEU A 202 -13.89 0.17 8.88
N ARG A 203 -13.74 1.30 8.21
CA ARG A 203 -13.48 2.60 8.81
C ARG A 203 -14.60 3.08 9.72
N ASP A 204 -15.86 2.89 9.31
CA ASP A 204 -17.05 3.22 10.12
C ASP A 204 -17.10 2.43 11.43
N GLU A 205 -16.60 1.21 11.44
CA GLU A 205 -16.60 0.34 12.60
C GLU A 205 -15.37 0.52 13.52
N VAL A 206 -14.21 0.87 12.97
CA VAL A 206 -12.93 0.91 13.70
C VAL A 206 -12.50 2.34 14.02
N GLY A 207 -12.78 3.28 13.11
CA GLY A 207 -12.44 4.69 13.25
C GLY A 207 -11.40 5.20 12.27
N ASP A 208 -11.13 6.50 12.38
CA ASP A 208 -10.33 7.28 11.41
C ASP A 208 -8.84 6.94 11.37
N ILE A 209 -8.34 6.14 12.30
CA ILE A 209 -6.97 5.62 12.21
C ILE A 209 -6.76 4.72 10.97
N ILE A 210 -7.85 4.09 10.47
CA ILE A 210 -7.85 3.30 9.25
C ILE A 210 -8.01 4.22 8.04
N GLY A 211 -7.13 4.09 7.06
CA GLY A 211 -7.21 4.71 5.74
C GLY A 211 -6.70 3.80 4.66
N LEU A 212 -6.51 4.32 3.47
CA LEU A 212 -6.05 3.53 2.33
C LEU A 212 -4.56 3.77 2.05
N ASN A 213 -3.83 2.69 1.84
CA ASN A 213 -2.68 2.69 0.97
C ASN A 213 -3.21 2.48 -0.44
N LEU A 214 -3.26 3.57 -1.22
CA LEU A 214 -3.78 3.53 -2.58
C LEU A 214 -2.74 2.96 -3.52
N ASP A 215 -2.94 1.71 -3.92
CA ASP A 215 -2.21 1.07 -5.00
C ASP A 215 -3.08 1.01 -6.26
N PRO A 216 -2.76 1.82 -7.29
CA PRO A 216 -3.55 1.83 -8.52
C PRO A 216 -3.44 0.52 -9.31
N SER A 217 -2.35 -0.22 -9.14
CA SER A 217 -2.03 -1.40 -9.95
C SER A 217 -3.09 -2.50 -9.82
N HIS A 218 -3.63 -2.68 -8.63
CA HIS A 218 -4.64 -3.70 -8.35
C HIS A 218 -6.00 -3.36 -8.98
N LEU A 219 -6.36 -2.08 -9.00
CA LEU A 219 -7.66 -1.65 -9.52
C LEU A 219 -7.79 -1.89 -11.02
N PHE A 220 -6.71 -1.76 -11.79
CA PHE A 220 -6.74 -1.93 -13.24
C PHE A 220 -7.26 -3.31 -13.67
N PHE A 221 -6.82 -4.36 -13.00
CA PHE A 221 -7.29 -5.71 -13.33
C PHE A 221 -8.53 -6.14 -12.53
N MET A 222 -8.82 -5.52 -11.40
CA MET A 222 -10.09 -5.73 -10.68
C MET A 222 -11.28 -5.01 -11.34
N GLY A 223 -11.04 -4.16 -12.36
CA GLY A 223 -12.07 -3.45 -13.08
C GLY A 223 -12.50 -2.14 -12.43
N GLY A 224 -11.75 -1.63 -11.46
CA GLY A 224 -11.90 -0.30 -10.88
C GLY A 224 -11.22 0.77 -11.72
N ASP A 225 -11.55 2.03 -11.45
CA ASP A 225 -10.85 3.19 -12.01
C ASP A 225 -10.05 3.88 -10.90
N PRO A 226 -8.70 3.79 -10.93
CA PRO A 226 -7.87 4.40 -9.90
C PRO A 226 -8.02 5.92 -9.81
N MET A 227 -8.31 6.62 -10.92
CA MET A 227 -8.51 8.06 -10.91
C MET A 227 -9.76 8.47 -10.14
N ILE A 228 -10.85 7.72 -10.34
CA ILE A 228 -12.12 7.96 -9.66
C ILE A 228 -11.98 7.66 -8.17
N LEU A 229 -11.36 6.52 -7.82
CA LEU A 229 -11.13 6.15 -6.42
C LEU A 229 -10.20 7.15 -5.73
N CYS A 230 -9.09 7.51 -6.38
CA CYS A 230 -8.14 8.52 -5.88
C CYS A 230 -8.84 9.83 -5.56
N LYS A 231 -9.58 10.39 -6.53
CA LYS A 231 -10.31 11.64 -6.35
C LYS A 231 -11.26 11.57 -5.16
N LYS A 232 -12.07 10.52 -5.10
CA LYS A 232 -13.10 10.38 -4.09
C LYS A 232 -12.51 10.28 -2.67
N LEU A 233 -11.49 9.43 -2.48
CA LEU A 233 -10.87 9.24 -1.18
C LEU A 233 -9.92 10.38 -0.78
N ALA A 234 -9.31 11.07 -1.74
CA ALA A 234 -8.51 12.27 -1.47
C ALA A 234 -9.40 13.42 -0.96
N GLU A 235 -10.56 13.67 -1.61
CA GLU A 235 -11.56 14.65 -1.14
C GLU A 235 -12.04 14.37 0.30
N GLU A 236 -12.02 13.11 0.72
CA GLU A 236 -12.43 12.66 2.07
C GLU A 236 -11.25 12.58 3.07
N GLY A 237 -10.02 12.81 2.63
CA GLY A 237 -8.81 12.69 3.48
C GLY A 237 -8.55 11.26 3.95
N CYS A 238 -8.93 10.26 3.15
CA CYS A 238 -8.82 8.84 3.49
C CYS A 238 -7.61 8.13 2.89
N ILE A 239 -6.80 8.82 2.05
CA ILE A 239 -5.56 8.27 1.49
C ILE A 239 -4.41 8.60 2.45
N TYR A 240 -3.82 7.59 3.07
CA TYR A 240 -2.75 7.74 4.05
C TYR A 240 -1.38 7.36 3.49
N HIS A 241 -1.36 6.55 2.43
CA HIS A 241 -0.16 6.12 1.73
C HIS A 241 -0.48 5.87 0.26
N VAL A 242 0.52 5.89 -0.61
CA VAL A 242 0.38 5.60 -2.04
C VAL A 242 1.52 4.70 -2.49
N HIS A 243 1.19 3.60 -3.16
CA HIS A 243 2.17 2.81 -3.88
C HIS A 243 2.31 3.28 -5.33
N GLY A 244 3.54 3.56 -5.72
CA GLY A 244 3.94 3.74 -7.11
C GLY A 244 4.16 2.39 -7.76
N LYS A 245 3.07 1.76 -8.21
CA LYS A 245 3.04 0.44 -8.84
C LYS A 245 2.12 0.48 -10.06
N ASP A 246 2.52 -0.16 -11.15
CA ASP A 246 1.81 -0.09 -12.42
C ASP A 246 1.44 -1.48 -12.93
N THR A 247 0.45 -1.54 -13.82
CA THR A 247 -0.04 -2.80 -14.40
C THR A 247 -0.25 -2.65 -15.91
N MET A 248 0.31 -3.55 -16.66
CA MET A 248 0.04 -3.71 -18.07
C MET A 248 -1.08 -4.73 -18.30
N ILE A 249 -2.10 -4.35 -19.07
CA ILE A 249 -3.21 -5.21 -19.46
C ILE A 249 -3.01 -5.73 -20.88
N ASN A 250 -3.01 -7.06 -21.03
CA ASN A 250 -3.09 -7.68 -22.35
C ASN A 250 -4.54 -7.65 -22.84
N THR A 251 -4.85 -6.67 -23.68
CA THR A 251 -6.22 -6.41 -24.14
C THR A 251 -6.79 -7.54 -24.99
N GLU A 252 -5.97 -8.29 -25.72
CA GLU A 252 -6.40 -9.44 -26.52
C GLU A 252 -6.83 -10.59 -25.62
N ILE A 253 -5.98 -10.98 -24.67
CA ILE A 253 -6.28 -12.06 -23.72
C ILE A 253 -7.46 -11.67 -22.81
N LYS A 254 -7.51 -10.41 -22.33
CA LYS A 254 -8.65 -9.88 -21.58
C LYS A 254 -9.94 -9.99 -22.38
N GLY A 255 -9.90 -9.66 -23.66
CA GLY A 255 -11.08 -9.72 -24.54
C GLY A 255 -11.67 -11.12 -24.68
N MET A 256 -10.85 -12.17 -24.54
CA MET A 256 -11.28 -13.56 -24.58
C MET A 256 -11.65 -14.12 -23.19
N ASN A 257 -10.90 -13.76 -22.14
CA ASN A 257 -10.90 -14.45 -20.85
C ASN A 257 -11.34 -13.59 -19.68
N CYS A 258 -11.72 -12.31 -19.89
CA CYS A 258 -11.93 -11.33 -18.83
C CYS A 258 -10.68 -11.19 -17.94
N PHE A 259 -10.85 -10.84 -16.66
CA PHE A 259 -9.74 -10.79 -15.69
C PHE A 259 -9.65 -12.04 -14.80
N GLU A 260 -10.63 -12.92 -14.91
CA GLU A 260 -10.72 -14.12 -14.11
C GLU A 260 -9.74 -15.19 -14.60
N LEU A 261 -9.31 -16.03 -13.68
CA LEU A 261 -8.38 -17.14 -13.95
C LEU A 261 -7.06 -16.70 -14.59
N GLY A 262 -6.59 -15.50 -14.31
CA GLY A 262 -5.26 -15.07 -14.73
C GLY A 262 -4.21 -16.06 -14.24
N ALA A 263 -3.42 -16.61 -15.16
CA ALA A 263 -2.37 -17.56 -14.84
C ALA A 263 -1.19 -16.83 -14.17
N TYR A 264 -1.34 -16.49 -12.87
CA TYR A 264 -0.29 -15.79 -12.11
C TYR A 264 1.09 -16.45 -12.24
N ASN A 265 1.13 -17.78 -12.35
CA ASN A 265 2.36 -18.57 -12.49
C ASN A 265 2.72 -18.91 -13.94
N GLY A 266 1.95 -18.45 -14.94
CA GLY A 266 2.24 -18.68 -16.35
C GLY A 266 3.28 -17.70 -16.91
N PRO A 267 3.78 -17.91 -18.14
CA PRO A 267 4.62 -16.93 -18.82
C PRO A 267 3.94 -15.56 -18.93
N ALA A 268 4.68 -14.47 -18.76
CA ALA A 268 4.13 -13.11 -18.77
C ALA A 268 3.29 -12.81 -20.04
N LYS A 269 3.70 -13.34 -21.19
CA LYS A 269 3.00 -13.17 -22.47
C LYS A 269 1.60 -13.80 -22.52
N ASP A 270 1.34 -14.79 -21.67
CA ASP A 270 0.09 -15.58 -21.66
C ASP A 270 -0.86 -15.11 -20.55
N ARG A 271 -0.44 -14.09 -19.77
CA ARG A 271 -1.26 -13.52 -18.68
C ARG A 271 -2.17 -12.42 -19.19
N VAL A 272 -3.34 -12.29 -18.56
CA VAL A 272 -4.27 -11.19 -18.82
C VAL A 272 -3.67 -9.85 -18.40
N TRP A 273 -2.88 -9.86 -17.34
CA TRP A 273 -2.20 -8.68 -16.83
C TRP A 273 -0.84 -9.05 -16.20
N ASN A 274 0.04 -8.08 -16.12
CA ASN A 274 1.32 -8.19 -15.40
C ASN A 274 1.56 -6.91 -14.65
N TYR A 275 2.09 -7.01 -13.43
CA TYR A 275 2.74 -5.85 -12.82
C TYR A 275 3.96 -5.47 -13.65
N VAL A 276 4.21 -4.18 -13.75
CA VAL A 276 5.31 -3.63 -14.53
C VAL A 276 5.94 -2.43 -13.82
N ALA A 277 7.15 -2.07 -14.20
CA ALA A 277 7.77 -0.84 -13.75
C ALA A 277 6.85 0.36 -14.05
N VAL A 278 6.82 1.36 -13.17
CA VAL A 278 5.95 2.53 -13.32
C VAL A 278 6.22 3.24 -14.64
N GLY A 279 5.15 3.54 -15.38
CA GLY A 279 5.21 4.14 -16.70
C GLY A 279 5.25 3.14 -17.87
N TYR A 280 5.29 1.83 -17.57
CA TYR A 280 5.25 0.77 -18.60
C TYR A 280 3.83 0.22 -18.84
N GLY A 281 2.91 0.45 -17.92
CA GLY A 281 1.48 0.15 -18.06
C GLY A 281 0.68 1.39 -18.48
N HIS A 282 0.95 2.52 -17.85
CA HIS A 282 0.27 3.79 -18.08
C HIS A 282 1.28 4.91 -18.31
N ASP A 283 0.95 5.82 -19.22
CA ASP A 283 1.86 6.87 -19.67
C ASP A 283 2.03 8.03 -18.67
N ALA A 284 2.98 8.92 -18.97
CA ALA A 284 3.28 10.07 -18.13
C ALA A 284 2.09 11.02 -17.94
N LEU A 285 1.18 11.12 -18.90
CA LEU A 285 0.00 11.97 -18.76
C LEU A 285 -0.97 11.40 -17.72
N TRP A 286 -1.17 10.08 -17.75
CA TRP A 286 -1.99 9.40 -16.76
C TRP A 286 -1.44 9.62 -15.34
N TRP A 287 -0.15 9.39 -15.11
CA TRP A 287 0.49 9.55 -13.81
C TRP A 287 0.49 11.01 -13.33
N LYS A 288 0.71 11.98 -14.21
CA LYS A 288 0.62 13.41 -13.87
C LYS A 288 -0.79 13.79 -13.41
N ASN A 289 -1.82 13.30 -14.08
CA ASN A 289 -3.21 13.53 -13.66
C ASN A 289 -3.52 12.89 -12.32
N PHE A 290 -3.00 11.68 -12.06
CA PHE A 290 -3.14 11.00 -10.78
C PHE A 290 -2.51 11.81 -9.63
N PHE A 291 -1.28 12.26 -9.81
CA PHE A 291 -0.59 13.10 -8.82
C PHE A 291 -1.24 14.48 -8.65
N GLN A 292 -1.78 15.04 -9.71
CA GLN A 292 -2.51 16.31 -9.63
C GLN A 292 -3.75 16.20 -8.72
N ILE A 293 -4.47 15.09 -8.77
CA ILE A 293 -5.60 14.84 -7.87
C ILE A 293 -5.12 14.83 -6.40
N LEU A 294 -4.04 14.12 -6.11
CA LEU A 294 -3.48 14.04 -4.76
C LEU A 294 -3.06 15.43 -4.24
N VAL A 295 -2.32 16.20 -5.05
CA VAL A 295 -1.87 17.56 -4.69
C VAL A 295 -3.04 18.51 -4.46
N MET A 296 -4.06 18.47 -5.32
CA MET A 296 -5.24 19.34 -5.19
C MET A 296 -6.09 19.05 -3.96
N ASN A 297 -5.89 17.90 -3.32
CA ASN A 297 -6.58 17.49 -2.10
C ASN A 297 -5.63 17.34 -0.90
N ASP A 298 -4.54 18.11 -0.90
CA ASP A 298 -3.61 18.24 0.23
C ASP A 298 -2.99 16.91 0.70
N TYR A 299 -2.76 15.94 -0.21
CA TYR A 299 -1.99 14.76 0.12
C TYR A 299 -0.50 15.11 0.23
N HIS A 300 0.09 14.88 1.40
CA HIS A 300 1.48 15.19 1.72
C HIS A 300 2.32 13.93 2.04
N GLY A 301 1.73 12.76 1.92
CA GLY A 301 2.41 11.48 2.14
C GLY A 301 3.38 11.11 1.02
N PRO A 302 4.08 9.98 1.16
CA PRO A 302 4.98 9.49 0.14
C PRO A 302 4.24 8.80 -1.01
N VAL A 303 4.97 8.65 -2.12
CA VAL A 303 4.70 7.67 -3.17
C VAL A 303 5.81 6.64 -3.09
N SER A 304 5.55 5.50 -2.45
CA SER A 304 6.52 4.41 -2.29
C SER A 304 6.56 3.53 -3.53
N ILE A 305 7.73 3.39 -4.12
CA ILE A 305 7.92 2.48 -5.25
C ILE A 305 7.80 1.05 -4.76
N GLU A 306 6.85 0.31 -5.36
CA GLU A 306 6.73 -1.14 -5.25
C GLU A 306 6.71 -1.73 -6.66
N VAL A 307 7.59 -2.68 -6.96
CA VAL A 307 7.74 -3.23 -8.31
C VAL A 307 7.86 -4.75 -8.29
N GLU A 308 7.07 -5.37 -9.15
CA GLU A 308 7.10 -6.80 -9.45
C GLU A 308 7.02 -6.99 -10.97
N ASP A 309 8.10 -6.70 -11.70
CA ASP A 309 8.10 -6.75 -13.17
C ASP A 309 8.78 -8.03 -13.69
N PRO A 310 8.03 -9.01 -14.21
CA PRO A 310 8.60 -10.26 -14.72
C PRO A 310 9.34 -10.09 -16.06
N MET A 311 9.29 -8.92 -16.68
CA MET A 311 9.94 -8.63 -17.97
C MET A 311 11.25 -7.86 -17.81
N MET A 312 11.55 -7.38 -16.61
CA MET A 312 12.83 -6.71 -16.32
C MET A 312 13.91 -7.73 -15.94
N PRO A 313 15.20 -7.43 -16.18
CA PRO A 313 16.32 -8.31 -15.85
C PRO A 313 16.37 -8.67 -14.36
N ASP A 314 16.07 -7.68 -13.52
CA ASP A 314 15.95 -7.80 -12.06
C ASP A 314 15.12 -6.63 -11.49
N ASN A 315 14.75 -6.74 -10.22
CA ASN A 315 13.94 -5.73 -9.56
C ASN A 315 14.66 -4.39 -9.38
N LEU A 316 15.98 -4.37 -9.21
CA LEU A 316 16.73 -3.12 -9.06
C LEU A 316 16.58 -2.26 -10.31
N VAL A 317 16.74 -2.86 -11.50
CA VAL A 317 16.55 -2.15 -12.78
C VAL A 317 15.13 -1.63 -12.91
N ALA A 318 14.13 -2.42 -12.52
CA ALA A 318 12.72 -2.00 -12.56
C ALA A 318 12.46 -0.81 -11.61
N ILE A 319 13.00 -0.86 -10.40
CA ILE A 319 12.90 0.22 -9.39
C ILE A 319 13.61 1.48 -9.89
N GLN A 320 14.82 1.37 -10.44
CA GLN A 320 15.57 2.51 -11.00
C GLN A 320 14.80 3.22 -12.13
N LYS A 321 14.15 2.45 -13.00
CA LYS A 321 13.31 3.00 -14.08
C LYS A 321 12.06 3.68 -13.52
N SER A 322 11.42 3.06 -12.52
CA SER A 322 10.26 3.63 -11.84
C SER A 322 10.61 4.93 -11.11
N ALA A 323 11.73 4.96 -10.39
CA ALA A 323 12.20 6.16 -9.68
C ALA A 323 12.42 7.32 -10.64
N ARG A 324 13.12 7.10 -11.76
CA ARG A 324 13.32 8.13 -12.77
C ARG A 324 12.01 8.63 -13.36
N PHE A 325 11.10 7.73 -13.71
CA PHE A 325 9.79 8.09 -14.27
C PHE A 325 8.96 8.90 -13.28
N LEU A 326 8.93 8.50 -12.00
CA LEU A 326 8.20 9.21 -10.96
C LEU A 326 8.78 10.59 -10.69
N GLN A 327 10.10 10.76 -10.67
CA GLN A 327 10.74 12.07 -10.56
C GLN A 327 10.35 13.04 -11.69
N GLU A 328 10.12 12.52 -12.90
CA GLU A 328 9.71 13.32 -14.06
C GLU A 328 8.20 13.63 -14.08
N THR A 329 7.40 12.86 -13.33
CA THR A 329 5.93 12.93 -13.38
C THR A 329 5.27 13.43 -12.10
N MET A 330 5.87 13.19 -10.94
CA MET A 330 5.39 13.78 -9.68
C MET A 330 5.52 15.31 -9.76
N LEU A 331 4.50 15.99 -9.26
CA LEU A 331 4.53 17.46 -9.14
C LEU A 331 5.41 17.81 -7.94
N SER A 332 6.59 18.27 -8.21
CA SER A 332 7.58 18.77 -7.25
C SER A 332 7.70 20.28 -7.28
#